data_2d23054faf9c770bd493acb5d978c7a0
#
_entry.id   2d23054faf9c770bd493acb5d978c7a0
#
_cell.length_a   1.000
_cell.length_b   1.000
_cell.length_c   1.000
_cell.angle_alpha   90.00
_cell.angle_beta   90.00
_cell.angle_gamma   90.00
#
_symmetry.space_group_name_H-M   'P 1'
#
loop_
_entity.id
_entity.type
_entity.pdbx_description
1 polymer ?
#
loop_
_entity_poly.entity_id
_entity_poly.type
_entity_poly.pdbx_seq_one_letter_code
_entity_poly.pdbx_strand_id
1 'polypeptide(L)'
;MDYNGDLNEYRNEMTQLLTYPDIDPQQWQALIDRSPYATWFQTKEAYEFYASNSKEMTPFAVAIQRTNKLVAVCVGYITQAKNKLVQCLTCRAIIIGGPVIDEDATTEEITALLNAVKKLQRSDLQPKGRTTATRSTGLSPIYIETRNFHDYSRWKAVFQNAGFAYQPHLNFHVDTSSMELVESRLGKNRKRDIKTSIRDGATIIEHPTIEQVRTYYALLKHLYTTKIKTPLFSWDFFKKLHAHPNGRFILVELNGEIIGGTVCVELAGKCLYEWFVCGRDGEWKSIFPSSLATYAGIRYAAEHGCTRFDMMGAGKPDEAYGVRDFKARFGGEQVEHGRFLCVRKPLLYWIGKTGVKMLKKR
;
A
#
# COMPACT_ATOMS: atom_id res chain seq x y z
N MET A 1 52.98 12.87 -20.46
CA MET A 1 51.87 13.69 -19.93
C MET A 1 50.68 12.75 -19.73
N ASP A 2 50.54 12.27 -18.47
CA ASP A 2 49.54 11.28 -18.11
C ASP A 2 48.18 11.96 -17.96
N TYR A 3 47.25 11.61 -18.85
CA TYR A 3 45.88 12.09 -18.88
C TYR A 3 44.87 11.14 -18.17
N ASN A 4 45.38 10.21 -17.35
CA ASN A 4 44.55 9.20 -16.66
C ASN A 4 44.34 9.41 -15.15
N GLY A 5 44.74 10.58 -14.62
CA GLY A 5 44.64 10.88 -13.18
C GLY A 5 43.32 11.47 -12.70
N ASP A 6 42.53 12.11 -13.58
CA ASP A 6 41.45 13.04 -13.15
C ASP A 6 40.03 12.46 -13.15
N LEU A 7 39.79 11.21 -13.55
CA LEU A 7 38.44 10.66 -13.63
C LEU A 7 37.99 9.89 -12.38
N ASN A 8 38.88 9.64 -11.42
CA ASN A 8 38.56 8.92 -10.20
C ASN A 8 38.34 9.83 -8.96
N GLU A 9 38.71 11.10 -9.02
CA GLU A 9 38.55 12.04 -7.91
C GLU A 9 37.12 12.63 -7.77
N TYR A 10 36.29 12.59 -8.82
CA TYR A 10 34.92 13.12 -8.81
C TYR A 10 33.86 12.15 -8.29
N ARG A 11 34.21 10.94 -7.83
CA ARG A 11 33.25 9.90 -7.41
C ARG A 11 33.16 9.65 -5.91
N ASN A 12 33.80 10.45 -5.06
CA ASN A 12 33.59 10.36 -3.61
C ASN A 12 32.51 11.33 -3.11
N GLU A 13 31.36 11.37 -3.81
CA GLU A 13 30.16 11.93 -3.22
C GLU A 13 29.81 11.10 -1.98
N MET A 14 29.86 11.69 -0.79
CA MET A 14 29.57 10.97 0.46
C MET A 14 28.13 10.47 0.45
N THR A 15 27.97 9.15 0.27
CA THR A 15 26.68 8.48 0.43
C THR A 15 26.42 8.21 1.89
N GLN A 16 25.29 8.68 2.40
CA GLN A 16 24.89 8.53 3.79
C GLN A 16 23.58 7.74 3.91
N LEU A 17 23.55 6.81 4.86
CA LEU A 17 22.33 6.13 5.29
C LEU A 17 21.65 6.95 6.38
N LEU A 18 20.39 7.32 6.15
CA LEU A 18 19.57 8.06 7.10
C LEU A 18 18.39 7.23 7.58
N THR A 19 17.94 7.50 8.78
CA THR A 19 16.68 6.97 9.33
C THR A 19 15.85 8.13 9.88
N TYR A 20 14.52 7.97 9.95
CA TYR A 20 13.69 8.95 10.63
C TYR A 20 14.13 9.11 12.10
N PRO A 21 14.30 10.35 12.66
CA PRO A 21 13.82 11.63 12.10
C PRO A 21 14.87 12.42 11.28
N ASP A 22 16.04 11.85 10.99
CA ASP A 22 17.16 12.57 10.38
C ASP A 22 16.98 12.80 8.86
N ILE A 23 15.88 12.30 8.27
CA ILE A 23 15.56 12.51 6.85
C ILE A 23 14.94 13.90 6.69
N ASP A 24 15.56 14.76 5.88
CA ASP A 24 15.06 16.10 5.59
C ASP A 24 13.70 16.04 4.86
N PRO A 25 12.63 16.66 5.40
CA PRO A 25 11.29 16.58 4.79
C PRO A 25 11.20 17.23 3.41
N GLN A 26 11.95 18.28 3.12
CA GLN A 26 11.90 18.96 1.82
C GLN A 26 12.57 18.10 0.75
N GLN A 27 13.69 17.48 1.05
CA GLN A 27 14.36 16.54 0.15
C GLN A 27 13.52 15.29 -0.06
N TRP A 28 12.81 14.82 0.98
CA TRP A 28 11.90 13.68 0.84
C TRP A 28 10.76 14.01 -0.12
N GLN A 29 10.10 15.16 0.05
CA GLN A 29 9.06 15.60 -0.87
C GLN A 29 9.59 15.77 -2.29
N ALA A 30 10.76 16.39 -2.46
CA ALA A 30 11.38 16.54 -3.77
C ALA A 30 11.68 15.18 -4.46
N LEU A 31 12.03 14.15 -3.69
CA LEU A 31 12.17 12.79 -4.24
C LEU A 31 10.80 12.20 -4.67
N ILE A 32 9.75 12.38 -3.86
CA ILE A 32 8.38 11.95 -4.19
C ILE A 32 7.89 12.63 -5.48
N ASP A 33 8.21 13.91 -5.66
CA ASP A 33 7.72 14.67 -6.83
C ASP A 33 8.33 14.18 -8.14
N ARG A 34 9.64 13.86 -8.15
CA ARG A 34 10.38 13.50 -9.37
C ARG A 34 10.47 12.02 -9.67
N SER A 35 10.34 11.14 -8.64
CA SER A 35 10.54 9.71 -8.83
C SER A 35 9.37 9.04 -9.57
N PRO A 36 9.62 8.16 -10.55
CA PRO A 36 8.59 7.34 -11.18
C PRO A 36 8.03 6.25 -10.24
N TYR A 37 8.69 5.98 -9.10
CA TYR A 37 8.25 5.02 -8.10
C TYR A 37 7.45 5.67 -6.97
N ALA A 38 7.06 6.94 -7.11
CA ALA A 38 6.35 7.67 -6.08
C ALA A 38 4.97 7.05 -5.78
N THR A 39 4.68 6.88 -4.49
CA THR A 39 3.39 6.45 -3.98
C THR A 39 3.12 7.10 -2.62
N TRP A 40 1.84 7.35 -2.30
CA TRP A 40 1.47 7.92 -1.00
C TRP A 40 2.06 7.11 0.18
N PHE A 41 2.10 5.81 0.06
CA PHE A 41 2.59 4.91 1.12
C PHE A 41 4.08 5.06 1.46
N GLN A 42 4.81 5.83 0.67
CA GLN A 42 6.24 6.11 0.86
C GLN A 42 6.52 7.57 1.19
N THR A 43 5.48 8.38 1.44
CA THR A 43 5.62 9.77 1.87
C THR A 43 5.86 9.88 3.38
N LYS A 44 6.26 11.08 3.82
CA LYS A 44 6.39 11.43 5.24
C LYS A 44 5.05 11.34 5.95
N GLU A 45 3.97 11.78 5.31
CA GLU A 45 2.60 11.73 5.82
C GLU A 45 2.15 10.29 6.08
N ALA A 46 2.50 9.36 5.19
CA ALA A 46 2.23 7.94 5.40
C ALA A 46 3.02 7.37 6.60
N TYR A 47 4.29 7.76 6.76
CA TYR A 47 5.06 7.40 7.94
C TYR A 47 4.39 7.89 9.22
N GLU A 48 3.97 9.16 9.26
CA GLU A 48 3.30 9.78 10.42
C GLU A 48 1.94 9.13 10.69
N PHE A 49 1.20 8.81 9.63
CA PHE A 49 -0.05 8.05 9.75
C PHE A 49 0.19 6.66 10.37
N TYR A 50 1.22 5.93 9.94
CA TYR A 50 1.58 4.64 10.57
C TYR A 50 1.99 4.82 12.03
N ALA A 51 2.75 5.87 12.36
CA ALA A 51 3.16 6.20 13.72
C ALA A 51 1.96 6.50 14.62
N SER A 52 0.96 7.21 14.11
CA SER A 52 -0.28 7.49 14.84
C SER A 52 -1.05 6.21 15.20
N ASN A 53 -0.86 5.12 14.44
CA ASN A 53 -1.49 3.82 14.65
C ASN A 53 -0.61 2.83 15.43
N SER A 54 0.13 3.32 16.42
CA SER A 54 1.16 2.60 17.17
C SER A 54 0.71 1.31 17.88
N LYS A 55 -0.59 1.10 18.06
CA LYS A 55 -1.16 -0.16 18.58
C LYS A 55 -1.12 -1.32 17.58
N GLU A 56 -1.06 -1.01 16.28
CA GLU A 56 -1.14 -1.98 15.18
C GLU A 56 0.13 -1.99 14.32
N MET A 57 0.87 -0.87 14.31
CA MET A 57 2.02 -0.63 13.44
C MET A 57 3.19 -0.01 14.20
N THR A 58 4.40 -0.49 13.94
CA THR A 58 5.64 0.24 14.27
C THR A 58 6.26 0.70 12.97
N PRO A 59 6.21 2.00 12.62
CA PRO A 59 6.74 2.49 11.36
C PRO A 59 8.25 2.47 11.35
N PHE A 60 8.82 2.44 10.15
CA PHE A 60 10.20 2.74 9.87
C PHE A 60 10.32 3.54 8.57
N ALA A 61 11.34 4.38 8.50
CA ALA A 61 11.79 5.01 7.27
C ALA A 61 13.31 4.97 7.21
N VAL A 62 13.83 4.53 6.09
CA VAL A 62 15.27 4.45 5.78
C VAL A 62 15.49 5.14 4.45
N ALA A 63 16.52 5.96 4.35
CA ALA A 63 16.85 6.69 3.14
C ALA A 63 18.33 6.63 2.81
N ILE A 64 18.66 6.81 1.55
CA ILE A 64 20.00 7.03 1.04
C ILE A 64 20.09 8.47 0.53
N GLN A 65 21.05 9.18 1.06
CA GLN A 65 21.40 10.53 0.63
C GLN A 65 22.78 10.51 -0.01
N ARG A 66 22.90 11.11 -1.20
CA ARG A 66 24.16 11.34 -1.90
C ARG A 66 24.42 12.84 -1.87
N THR A 67 25.52 13.24 -1.23
CA THR A 67 25.81 14.67 -0.96
C THR A 67 24.64 15.31 -0.21
N ASN A 68 23.85 16.15 -0.86
CA ASN A 68 22.66 16.80 -0.27
C ASN A 68 21.36 16.41 -1.01
N LYS A 69 21.33 15.28 -1.71
CA LYS A 69 20.16 14.80 -2.47
C LYS A 69 19.72 13.44 -1.97
N LEU A 70 18.47 13.29 -1.58
CA LEU A 70 17.89 11.97 -1.35
C LEU A 70 17.75 11.24 -2.68
N VAL A 71 18.34 10.05 -2.78
CA VAL A 71 18.29 9.20 -3.98
C VAL A 71 17.37 7.99 -3.81
N ALA A 72 17.09 7.60 -2.56
CA ALA A 72 16.11 6.56 -2.30
C ALA A 72 15.51 6.70 -0.89
N VAL A 73 14.24 6.33 -0.73
CA VAL A 73 13.58 6.22 0.57
C VAL A 73 12.70 4.96 0.60
N CYS A 74 12.70 4.28 1.73
CA CYS A 74 11.88 3.10 1.99
C CYS A 74 11.11 3.29 3.28
N VAL A 75 9.79 3.41 3.17
CA VAL A 75 8.85 3.48 4.29
C VAL A 75 8.13 2.16 4.43
N GLY A 76 7.96 1.72 5.65
CA GLY A 76 7.14 0.56 5.95
C GLY A 76 6.73 0.52 7.42
N TYR A 77 6.06 -0.53 7.79
CA TYR A 77 5.71 -0.78 9.18
C TYR A 77 5.87 -2.25 9.55
N ILE A 78 6.20 -2.48 10.82
CA ILE A 78 6.19 -3.80 11.44
C ILE A 78 4.84 -3.99 12.10
N THR A 79 4.13 -5.09 11.75
CA THR A 79 2.81 -5.39 12.32
C THR A 79 2.90 -5.69 13.80
N GLN A 80 1.90 -5.24 14.56
CA GLN A 80 1.76 -5.52 15.98
C GLN A 80 0.54 -6.38 16.27
N ALA A 81 0.66 -7.29 17.23
CA ALA A 81 -0.46 -8.05 17.77
C ALA A 81 -0.57 -7.80 19.28
N LYS A 82 -1.80 -7.84 19.81
CA LYS A 82 -2.06 -7.62 21.25
C LYS A 82 -1.42 -8.69 22.14
N ASN A 83 -1.39 -9.93 21.66
CA ASN A 83 -0.82 -11.06 22.39
C ASN A 83 0.64 -11.29 21.94
N LYS A 84 1.57 -11.39 22.90
CA LYS A 84 3.00 -11.60 22.66
C LYS A 84 3.31 -12.90 21.90
N LEU A 85 2.59 -13.99 22.18
CA LEU A 85 2.75 -15.26 21.47
C LEU A 85 2.30 -15.14 20.02
N VAL A 86 1.14 -14.53 19.79
CA VAL A 86 0.65 -14.23 18.43
C VAL A 86 1.63 -13.29 17.70
N GLN A 87 2.18 -12.30 18.41
CA GLN A 87 3.19 -11.39 17.86
C GLN A 87 4.43 -12.14 17.34
N CYS A 88 4.92 -13.14 18.10
CA CYS A 88 6.07 -13.95 17.69
C CYS A 88 5.81 -14.71 16.38
N LEU A 89 4.57 -15.12 16.12
CA LEU A 89 4.17 -15.94 14.97
C LEU A 89 3.64 -15.13 13.78
N THR A 90 3.33 -13.82 13.97
CA THR A 90 2.69 -13.00 12.96
C THR A 90 3.46 -11.71 12.64
N CYS A 91 4.58 -11.46 13.32
CA CYS A 91 5.38 -10.24 13.13
C CYS A 91 5.99 -10.20 11.73
N ARG A 92 5.62 -9.20 10.96
CA ARG A 92 6.10 -9.00 9.59
C ARG A 92 6.32 -7.52 9.31
N ALA A 93 7.28 -7.21 8.46
CA ALA A 93 7.49 -5.87 7.94
C ALA A 93 6.83 -5.77 6.54
N ILE A 94 6.00 -4.76 6.36
CA ILE A 94 5.28 -4.50 5.10
C ILE A 94 5.71 -3.15 4.56
N ILE A 95 6.12 -3.14 3.30
CA ILE A 95 6.48 -1.96 2.51
C ILE A 95 5.46 -1.86 1.38
N ILE A 96 4.49 -0.97 1.53
CA ILE A 96 3.45 -0.78 0.51
C ILE A 96 3.99 0.14 -0.56
N GLY A 97 3.79 -0.22 -1.84
CA GLY A 97 4.26 0.52 -3.01
C GLY A 97 5.69 0.17 -3.45
N GLY A 98 6.50 -0.41 -2.56
CA GLY A 98 7.95 -0.55 -2.76
C GLY A 98 8.70 0.75 -2.44
N PRO A 99 10.06 0.76 -2.37
CA PRO A 99 10.82 1.97 -2.09
C PRO A 99 10.73 2.98 -3.23
N VAL A 100 10.73 4.27 -2.90
CA VAL A 100 10.89 5.34 -3.89
C VAL A 100 12.36 5.47 -4.22
N ILE A 101 12.67 5.44 -5.50
CA ILE A 101 14.05 5.43 -6.03
C ILE A 101 14.17 6.54 -7.08
N ASP A 102 15.24 7.31 -7.01
CA ASP A 102 15.59 8.30 -8.03
C ASP A 102 16.03 7.60 -9.32
N GLU A 103 15.82 8.21 -10.47
CA GLU A 103 16.22 7.63 -11.77
C GLU A 103 17.74 7.46 -11.90
N ASP A 104 18.52 8.33 -11.24
CA ASP A 104 19.98 8.31 -11.24
C ASP A 104 20.61 7.49 -10.09
N ALA A 105 19.79 6.80 -9.28
CA ALA A 105 20.27 5.95 -8.20
C ALA A 105 21.16 4.82 -8.72
N THR A 106 22.23 4.48 -7.97
CA THR A 106 23.15 3.40 -8.32
C THR A 106 22.75 2.08 -7.68
N THR A 107 23.29 0.99 -8.20
CA THR A 107 23.11 -0.38 -7.68
C THR A 107 23.60 -0.49 -6.23
N GLU A 108 24.71 0.17 -5.90
CA GLU A 108 25.34 0.18 -4.59
C GLU A 108 24.44 0.88 -3.57
N GLU A 109 23.83 2.01 -3.96
CA GLU A 109 22.92 2.78 -3.11
C GLU A 109 21.66 1.98 -2.78
N ILE A 110 21.05 1.34 -3.78
CA ILE A 110 19.87 0.51 -3.56
C ILE A 110 20.22 -0.75 -2.76
N THR A 111 21.40 -1.34 -2.98
CA THR A 111 21.89 -2.44 -2.16
C THR A 111 22.07 -2.01 -0.69
N ALA A 112 22.64 -0.83 -0.45
CA ALA A 112 22.80 -0.27 0.89
C ALA A 112 21.42 -0.05 1.57
N LEU A 113 20.45 0.53 0.86
CA LEU A 113 19.07 0.70 1.34
C LEU A 113 18.45 -0.63 1.77
N LEU A 114 18.48 -1.62 0.87
CA LEU A 114 17.87 -2.93 1.12
C LEU A 114 18.55 -3.67 2.28
N ASN A 115 19.87 -3.59 2.40
CA ASN A 115 20.62 -4.16 3.50
C ASN A 115 20.30 -3.48 4.83
N ALA A 116 20.08 -2.16 4.85
CA ALA A 116 19.64 -1.43 6.02
C ALA A 116 18.22 -1.86 6.45
N VAL A 117 17.28 -1.91 5.50
CA VAL A 117 15.92 -2.40 5.76
C VAL A 117 15.93 -3.83 6.29
N LYS A 118 16.79 -4.69 5.75
CA LYS A 118 16.94 -6.08 6.20
C LYS A 118 17.48 -6.19 7.63
N LYS A 119 18.32 -5.26 8.07
CA LYS A 119 18.91 -5.24 9.43
C LYS A 119 17.96 -4.65 10.47
N LEU A 120 16.90 -3.95 10.08
CA LEU A 120 15.97 -3.30 11.01
C LEU A 120 15.46 -4.26 12.09
N GLN A 121 15.60 -3.82 13.34
CA GLN A 121 15.02 -4.44 14.51
C GLN A 121 14.03 -3.46 15.15
N ARG A 122 13.03 -3.98 15.82
CA ARG A 122 12.03 -3.14 16.49
C ARG A 122 12.65 -2.24 17.58
N SER A 123 13.75 -2.69 18.20
CA SER A 123 14.52 -1.89 19.17
C SER A 123 15.08 -0.59 18.60
N ASP A 124 15.43 -0.61 17.30
CA ASP A 124 16.08 0.50 16.62
C ASP A 124 15.08 1.62 16.26
N LEU A 125 13.78 1.31 16.35
CA LEU A 125 12.67 2.18 15.92
C LEU A 125 11.98 2.90 17.09
N GLN A 126 12.48 2.74 18.32
CA GLN A 126 11.93 3.47 19.47
C GLN A 126 12.65 4.82 19.67
N PRO A 127 11.90 5.91 19.99
CA PRO A 127 12.53 7.18 20.32
C PRO A 127 13.54 7.03 21.44
N LYS A 128 14.77 7.47 21.23
CA LYS A 128 15.80 7.56 22.26
C LYS A 128 15.27 8.44 23.40
N GLY A 129 14.97 7.87 24.57
CA GLY A 129 14.56 8.63 25.75
C GLY A 129 13.34 8.13 26.52
N ARG A 130 12.62 7.11 26.06
CA ARG A 130 11.58 6.46 26.87
C ARG A 130 12.16 5.27 27.63
N THR A 131 12.69 5.54 28.81
CA THR A 131 12.99 4.56 29.85
C THR A 131 11.70 4.01 30.46
N THR A 132 10.92 3.23 29.72
CA THR A 132 9.98 2.31 30.34
C THR A 132 10.70 0.97 30.46
N ALA A 133 10.93 0.55 31.69
CA ALA A 133 11.64 -0.69 32.10
C ALA A 133 10.91 -2.00 31.74
N THR A 134 10.21 -2.05 30.63
CA THR A 134 9.81 -3.27 29.97
C THR A 134 10.86 -3.55 28.91
N ARG A 135 11.76 -4.50 29.16
CA ARG A 135 12.59 -5.18 28.16
C ARG A 135 11.69 -5.49 26.95
N SER A 136 11.69 -4.59 25.96
CA SER A 136 11.10 -4.90 24.66
C SER A 136 11.95 -6.05 24.12
N THR A 137 11.44 -7.27 24.24
CA THR A 137 12.00 -8.41 23.51
C THR A 137 12.06 -7.96 22.05
N GLY A 138 13.26 -7.73 21.53
CA GLY A 138 13.51 -7.22 20.19
C GLY A 138 13.01 -8.20 19.13
N LEU A 139 11.69 -8.23 18.92
CA LEU A 139 11.04 -9.09 17.94
C LEU A 139 11.35 -8.55 16.55
N SER A 140 12.31 -9.18 15.90
CA SER A 140 12.57 -8.94 14.49
C SER A 140 11.46 -9.58 13.65
N PRO A 141 11.03 -8.96 12.54
CA PRO A 141 10.02 -9.52 11.66
C PRO A 141 10.43 -10.91 11.14
N ILE A 142 9.46 -11.80 10.97
CA ILE A 142 9.64 -13.14 10.38
C ILE A 142 10.05 -13.01 8.92
N TYR A 143 9.45 -12.04 8.23
CA TYR A 143 9.77 -11.68 6.86
C TYR A 143 9.51 -10.21 6.60
N ILE A 144 10.11 -9.71 5.53
CA ILE A 144 9.89 -8.36 4.97
C ILE A 144 9.30 -8.55 3.58
N GLU A 145 8.19 -7.87 3.30
CA GLU A 145 7.49 -7.95 2.02
C GLU A 145 7.30 -6.56 1.43
N THR A 146 7.77 -6.35 0.19
CA THR A 146 7.35 -5.19 -0.61
C THR A 146 6.11 -5.56 -1.42
N ARG A 147 5.19 -4.63 -1.59
CA ARG A 147 3.99 -4.77 -2.43
C ARG A 147 4.06 -3.72 -3.50
N ASN A 148 4.62 -4.08 -4.65
CA ASN A 148 5.00 -3.10 -5.66
C ASN A 148 3.79 -2.56 -6.42
N PHE A 149 3.79 -1.25 -6.69
CA PHE A 149 2.79 -0.56 -7.53
C PHE A 149 3.39 -0.02 -8.82
N HIS A 150 4.70 -0.18 -8.98
CA HIS A 150 5.47 0.21 -10.14
C HIS A 150 6.35 -0.94 -10.61
N ASP A 151 6.85 -0.84 -11.82
CA ASP A 151 7.77 -1.82 -12.39
C ASP A 151 9.18 -1.65 -11.80
N TYR A 152 9.62 -2.65 -11.04
CA TYR A 152 10.97 -2.75 -10.48
C TYR A 152 11.86 -3.71 -11.27
N SER A 153 11.58 -3.99 -12.54
CA SER A 153 12.37 -4.90 -13.37
C SER A 153 13.84 -4.49 -13.43
N ARG A 154 14.12 -3.18 -13.56
CA ARG A 154 15.47 -2.59 -13.50
C ARG A 154 16.22 -2.98 -12.22
N TRP A 155 15.52 -3.07 -11.09
CA TRP A 155 16.11 -3.32 -9.77
C TRP A 155 15.99 -4.78 -9.32
N LYS A 156 15.36 -5.65 -10.12
CA LYS A 156 15.05 -7.03 -9.73
C LYS A 156 16.28 -7.81 -9.30
N ALA A 157 17.38 -7.71 -10.02
CA ALA A 157 18.64 -8.37 -9.67
C ALA A 157 19.22 -7.84 -8.35
N VAL A 158 19.14 -6.51 -8.10
CA VAL A 158 19.61 -5.89 -6.86
C VAL A 158 18.83 -6.40 -5.66
N PHE A 159 17.49 -6.47 -5.76
CA PHE A 159 16.64 -7.05 -4.72
C PHE A 159 16.99 -8.52 -4.46
N GLN A 160 17.15 -9.32 -5.52
CA GLN A 160 17.48 -10.74 -5.38
C GLN A 160 18.85 -10.96 -4.73
N ASN A 161 19.88 -10.20 -5.13
CA ASN A 161 21.20 -10.25 -4.52
C ASN A 161 21.20 -9.81 -3.05
N ALA A 162 20.30 -8.88 -2.68
CA ALA A 162 20.06 -8.50 -1.28
C ALA A 162 19.23 -9.56 -0.49
N GLY A 163 18.80 -10.66 -1.14
CA GLY A 163 18.06 -11.75 -0.50
C GLY A 163 16.53 -11.56 -0.48
N PHE A 164 16.00 -10.72 -1.38
CA PHE A 164 14.56 -10.53 -1.57
C PHE A 164 14.10 -11.33 -2.81
N ALA A 165 13.44 -12.45 -2.60
CA ALA A 165 12.90 -13.28 -3.69
C ALA A 165 11.70 -12.60 -4.35
N TYR A 166 11.70 -12.53 -5.69
CA TYR A 166 10.56 -12.03 -6.45
C TYR A 166 9.40 -13.02 -6.43
N GLN A 167 8.20 -12.50 -6.27
CA GLN A 167 6.95 -13.24 -6.32
C GLN A 167 5.98 -12.54 -7.28
N PRO A 168 5.54 -13.19 -8.37
CA PRO A 168 4.55 -12.63 -9.28
C PRO A 168 3.27 -12.25 -8.54
N HIS A 169 2.76 -11.06 -8.82
CA HIS A 169 1.50 -10.58 -8.27
C HIS A 169 0.89 -9.53 -9.19
N LEU A 170 -0.35 -9.73 -9.54
CA LEU A 170 -1.07 -8.88 -10.47
C LEU A 170 -1.71 -7.67 -9.77
N ASN A 171 -1.92 -6.62 -10.53
CA ASN A 171 -2.67 -5.44 -10.17
C ASN A 171 -3.45 -4.91 -11.38
N PHE A 172 -4.34 -3.93 -11.20
CA PHE A 172 -5.00 -3.19 -12.27
C PHE A 172 -4.81 -1.70 -12.06
N HIS A 173 -4.39 -1.03 -13.12
CA HIS A 173 -4.27 0.42 -13.20
C HIS A 173 -5.31 0.96 -14.17
N VAL A 174 -6.22 1.81 -13.69
CA VAL A 174 -7.18 2.51 -14.52
C VAL A 174 -6.60 3.89 -14.81
N ASP A 175 -6.50 4.24 -16.09
CA ASP A 175 -6.15 5.57 -16.54
C ASP A 175 -7.33 6.50 -16.31
N THR A 176 -7.14 7.49 -15.47
CA THR A 176 -8.14 8.47 -15.05
C THR A 176 -7.82 9.88 -15.53
N SER A 177 -7.01 10.00 -16.59
CA SER A 177 -6.64 11.30 -17.18
C SER A 177 -7.84 12.06 -17.76
N SER A 178 -8.93 11.38 -18.13
CA SER A 178 -10.23 11.99 -18.43
C SER A 178 -11.40 11.03 -18.16
N MET A 179 -12.58 11.59 -17.93
CA MET A 179 -13.82 10.80 -17.75
C MET A 179 -14.25 10.10 -19.04
N GLU A 180 -14.01 10.70 -20.20
CA GLU A 180 -14.31 10.12 -21.51
C GLU A 180 -13.51 8.82 -21.69
N LEU A 181 -12.24 8.83 -21.29
CA LEU A 181 -11.38 7.67 -21.37
C LEU A 181 -11.84 6.55 -20.43
N VAL A 182 -12.16 6.90 -19.18
CA VAL A 182 -12.75 5.97 -18.21
C VAL A 182 -14.01 5.32 -18.77
N GLU A 183 -14.94 6.13 -19.25
CA GLU A 183 -16.21 5.62 -19.80
C GLU A 183 -16.00 4.78 -21.06
N SER A 184 -15.08 5.15 -21.95
CA SER A 184 -14.81 4.37 -23.16
C SER A 184 -14.31 2.96 -22.86
N ARG A 185 -13.45 2.81 -21.86
CA ARG A 185 -12.81 1.54 -21.49
C ARG A 185 -13.64 0.67 -20.54
N LEU A 186 -14.65 1.26 -19.88
CA LEU A 186 -15.50 0.54 -18.93
C LEU A 186 -16.27 -0.60 -19.62
N GLY A 187 -16.20 -1.81 -19.08
CA GLY A 187 -16.86 -2.98 -19.65
C GLY A 187 -18.39 -2.83 -19.76
N LYS A 188 -19.00 -3.29 -20.86
CA LYS A 188 -20.44 -3.14 -21.17
C LYS A 188 -21.35 -3.53 -19.99
N ASN A 189 -21.08 -4.68 -19.37
CA ASN A 189 -21.86 -5.15 -18.21
C ASN A 189 -21.68 -4.21 -17.01
N ARG A 190 -20.46 -3.72 -16.79
CA ARG A 190 -20.16 -2.80 -15.70
C ARG A 190 -20.88 -1.47 -15.88
N LYS A 191 -20.90 -0.92 -17.10
CA LYS A 191 -21.69 0.28 -17.42
C LYS A 191 -23.17 0.07 -17.09
N ARG A 192 -23.72 -1.08 -17.47
CA ARG A 192 -25.12 -1.43 -17.17
C ARG A 192 -25.35 -1.49 -15.66
N ASP A 193 -24.51 -2.22 -14.91
CA ASP A 193 -24.64 -2.42 -13.47
C ASP A 193 -24.62 -1.08 -12.72
N ILE A 194 -23.72 -0.17 -13.11
CA ILE A 194 -23.62 1.19 -12.54
C ILE A 194 -24.90 1.99 -12.86
N LYS A 195 -25.30 2.05 -14.15
CA LYS A 195 -26.49 2.79 -14.58
C LYS A 195 -27.77 2.30 -13.91
N THR A 196 -27.94 0.99 -13.79
CA THR A 196 -29.13 0.42 -13.12
C THR A 196 -29.10 0.72 -11.63
N SER A 197 -27.96 0.62 -10.95
CA SER A 197 -27.86 0.96 -9.54
C SER A 197 -28.29 2.41 -9.26
N ILE A 198 -27.79 3.36 -10.06
CA ILE A 198 -28.13 4.79 -9.93
C ILE A 198 -29.60 5.03 -10.25
N ARG A 199 -30.10 4.47 -11.37
CA ARG A 199 -31.52 4.61 -11.76
C ARG A 199 -32.47 4.10 -10.68
N ASP A 200 -32.11 3.00 -10.01
CA ASP A 200 -32.94 2.32 -9.02
C ASP A 200 -32.69 2.86 -7.60
N GLY A 201 -32.10 4.05 -7.49
CA GLY A 201 -32.06 4.88 -6.28
C GLY A 201 -30.76 4.83 -5.45
N ALA A 202 -29.74 4.07 -5.88
CA ALA A 202 -28.45 4.14 -5.18
C ALA A 202 -27.74 5.46 -5.44
N THR A 203 -27.23 6.09 -4.40
CA THR A 203 -26.51 7.37 -4.42
C THR A 203 -25.08 7.22 -3.95
N ILE A 204 -24.20 8.15 -4.36
CA ILE A 204 -22.79 8.19 -3.98
C ILE A 204 -22.58 9.36 -3.02
N ILE A 205 -21.93 9.10 -1.88
CA ILE A 205 -21.56 10.08 -0.86
C ILE A 205 -20.04 10.22 -0.86
N GLU A 206 -19.52 11.37 -1.31
CA GLU A 206 -18.07 11.64 -1.38
C GLU A 206 -17.51 12.25 -0.08
N HIS A 207 -18.36 12.86 0.72
CA HIS A 207 -17.98 13.45 2.02
C HIS A 207 -18.85 12.87 3.15
N PRO A 208 -18.68 11.58 3.49
CA PRO A 208 -19.51 10.95 4.51
C PRO A 208 -19.19 11.48 5.91
N THR A 209 -20.22 11.50 6.76
CA THR A 209 -20.05 11.77 8.19
C THR A 209 -19.32 10.60 8.87
N ILE A 210 -18.80 10.85 10.06
CA ILE A 210 -18.08 9.79 10.82
C ILE A 210 -19.00 8.63 11.20
N GLU A 211 -20.30 8.87 11.37
CA GLU A 211 -21.31 7.85 11.65
C GLU A 211 -21.54 6.97 10.43
N GLN A 212 -21.63 7.56 9.23
CA GLN A 212 -21.73 6.83 7.96
C GLN A 212 -20.47 5.97 7.73
N VAL A 213 -19.28 6.52 8.00
CA VAL A 213 -18.02 5.77 7.96
C VAL A 213 -18.01 4.62 8.97
N ARG A 214 -18.58 4.79 10.14
CA ARG A 214 -18.72 3.73 11.15
C ARG A 214 -19.63 2.61 10.67
N THR A 215 -20.75 2.95 10.02
CA THR A 215 -21.65 1.97 9.40
C THR A 215 -20.93 1.19 8.32
N TYR A 216 -20.22 1.87 7.41
CA TYR A 216 -19.40 1.21 6.40
C TYR A 216 -18.32 0.30 7.01
N TYR A 217 -17.63 0.75 8.07
CA TYR A 217 -16.65 -0.09 8.77
C TYR A 217 -17.27 -1.39 9.31
N ALA A 218 -18.51 -1.36 9.77
CA ALA A 218 -19.21 -2.57 10.23
C ALA A 218 -19.43 -3.56 9.07
N LEU A 219 -19.82 -3.07 7.88
CA LEU A 219 -19.95 -3.89 6.66
C LEU A 219 -18.59 -4.51 6.27
N LEU A 220 -17.54 -3.69 6.24
CA LEU A 220 -16.18 -4.14 5.91
C LEU A 220 -15.69 -5.19 6.92
N LYS A 221 -15.90 -4.95 8.21
CA LYS A 221 -15.54 -5.89 9.28
C LYS A 221 -16.28 -7.22 9.14
N HIS A 222 -17.57 -7.20 8.81
CA HIS A 222 -18.34 -8.41 8.52
C HIS A 222 -17.74 -9.19 7.36
N LEU A 223 -17.42 -8.52 6.23
CA LEU A 223 -16.76 -9.14 5.08
C LEU A 223 -15.43 -9.81 5.45
N TYR A 224 -14.59 -9.11 6.23
CA TYR A 224 -13.28 -9.63 6.64
C TYR A 224 -13.41 -10.83 7.60
N THR A 225 -14.41 -10.83 8.47
CA THR A 225 -14.64 -11.91 9.42
C THR A 225 -15.22 -13.16 8.76
N THR A 226 -16.16 -12.99 7.81
CA THR A 226 -16.93 -14.10 7.23
C THR A 226 -16.30 -14.68 5.97
N LYS A 227 -15.82 -13.83 5.06
CA LYS A 227 -15.34 -14.24 3.73
C LYS A 227 -13.82 -14.18 3.57
N ILE A 228 -13.19 -13.05 3.90
CA ILE A 228 -11.75 -12.86 3.66
C ILE A 228 -10.91 -13.63 4.68
N LYS A 229 -11.40 -13.75 5.92
CA LYS A 229 -10.77 -14.47 7.04
C LYS A 229 -9.33 -14.01 7.32
N THR A 230 -9.08 -12.70 7.20
CA THR A 230 -7.81 -12.05 7.55
C THR A 230 -8.07 -10.88 8.50
N PRO A 231 -7.10 -10.53 9.36
CA PRO A 231 -7.25 -9.38 10.24
C PRO A 231 -7.51 -8.09 9.46
N LEU A 232 -8.52 -7.32 9.89
CA LEU A 232 -8.77 -5.95 9.47
C LEU A 232 -8.22 -5.00 10.54
N PHE A 233 -7.76 -3.83 10.13
CA PHE A 233 -7.38 -2.76 11.05
C PHE A 233 -8.55 -2.34 11.94
N SER A 234 -8.25 -1.79 13.12
CA SER A 234 -9.26 -1.36 14.09
C SER A 234 -10.05 -0.16 13.59
N TRP A 235 -11.18 0.12 14.26
CA TRP A 235 -11.95 1.33 14.03
C TRP A 235 -11.11 2.61 14.18
N ASP A 236 -10.15 2.63 15.12
CA ASP A 236 -9.28 3.79 15.35
C ASP A 236 -8.42 4.12 14.11
N PHE A 237 -7.96 3.10 13.37
CA PHE A 237 -7.27 3.27 12.10
C PHE A 237 -8.18 3.97 11.06
N PHE A 238 -9.41 3.49 10.86
CA PHE A 238 -10.34 4.06 9.88
C PHE A 238 -10.78 5.47 10.26
N LYS A 239 -11.02 5.72 11.57
CA LYS A 239 -11.31 7.05 12.08
C LYS A 239 -10.19 8.05 11.80
N LYS A 240 -8.94 7.65 12.03
CA LYS A 240 -7.76 8.49 11.73
C LYS A 240 -7.56 8.70 10.23
N LEU A 241 -7.80 7.66 9.43
CA LEU A 241 -7.69 7.76 7.98
C LEU A 241 -8.78 8.68 7.39
N HIS A 242 -10.00 8.66 7.95
CA HIS A 242 -11.06 9.57 7.56
C HIS A 242 -10.73 11.04 7.88
N ALA A 243 -10.05 11.29 8.99
CA ALA A 243 -9.58 12.62 9.36
C ALA A 243 -8.29 13.04 8.63
N HIS A 244 -7.64 12.14 7.92
CA HIS A 244 -6.38 12.40 7.24
C HIS A 244 -6.61 13.15 5.91
N PRO A 245 -5.83 14.21 5.58
CA PRO A 245 -6.04 15.02 4.38
C PRO A 245 -5.95 14.22 3.06
N ASN A 246 -5.23 13.10 3.04
CA ASN A 246 -5.13 12.22 1.87
C ASN A 246 -6.08 11.01 1.91
N GLY A 247 -6.85 10.82 2.98
CA GLY A 247 -7.85 9.75 3.08
C GLY A 247 -9.13 10.11 2.34
N ARG A 248 -9.65 9.20 1.53
CA ARG A 248 -10.90 9.38 0.78
C ARG A 248 -11.84 8.23 1.10
N PHE A 249 -13.01 8.58 1.62
CA PHE A 249 -14.10 7.64 1.88
C PHE A 249 -15.25 8.00 0.97
N ILE A 250 -15.58 7.09 0.05
CA ILE A 250 -16.66 7.29 -0.90
C ILE A 250 -17.65 6.16 -0.67
N LEU A 251 -18.84 6.50 -0.20
CA LEU A 251 -19.84 5.52 0.21
C LEU A 251 -21.00 5.43 -0.76
N VAL A 252 -21.66 4.29 -0.75
CA VAL A 252 -22.88 4.03 -1.52
C VAL A 252 -24.05 3.88 -0.54
N GLU A 253 -25.08 4.69 -0.78
CA GLU A 253 -26.31 4.72 0.02
C GLU A 253 -27.51 4.31 -0.81
N LEU A 254 -28.47 3.63 -0.19
CA LEU A 254 -29.79 3.34 -0.75
C LEU A 254 -30.84 3.56 0.36
N ASN A 255 -31.83 4.42 0.09
CA ASN A 255 -32.92 4.73 1.03
C ASN A 255 -32.46 5.13 2.44
N GLY A 256 -31.35 5.89 2.55
CA GLY A 256 -30.80 6.32 3.83
C GLY A 256 -29.91 5.28 4.53
N GLU A 257 -29.67 4.11 3.91
CA GLU A 257 -28.81 3.06 4.43
C GLU A 257 -27.50 2.97 3.66
N ILE A 258 -26.36 2.91 4.36
CA ILE A 258 -25.04 2.66 3.72
C ILE A 258 -24.97 1.19 3.33
N ILE A 259 -24.88 0.92 2.03
CA ILE A 259 -24.88 -0.43 1.45
C ILE A 259 -23.53 -0.85 0.88
N GLY A 260 -22.57 0.07 0.81
CA GLY A 260 -21.22 -0.19 0.32
C GLY A 260 -20.35 1.04 0.36
N GLY A 261 -19.15 0.91 -0.18
CA GLY A 261 -18.20 2.01 -0.30
C GLY A 261 -16.79 1.56 -0.62
N THR A 262 -15.94 2.54 -0.91
CA THR A 262 -14.49 2.38 -1.08
C THR A 262 -13.75 3.34 -0.17
N VAL A 263 -12.60 2.90 0.32
CA VAL A 263 -11.65 3.70 1.10
C VAL A 263 -10.35 3.77 0.32
N CYS A 264 -9.98 4.98 -0.03
CA CYS A 264 -8.81 5.26 -0.82
C CYS A 264 -7.82 6.16 -0.07
N VAL A 265 -6.58 6.17 -0.54
CA VAL A 265 -5.58 7.18 -0.21
C VAL A 265 -5.07 7.83 -1.48
N GLU A 266 -4.80 9.12 -1.41
CA GLU A 266 -4.47 9.93 -2.57
C GLU A 266 -3.01 10.41 -2.52
N LEU A 267 -2.27 10.23 -3.61
CA LEU A 267 -1.11 11.02 -3.94
C LEU A 267 -1.56 12.06 -4.95
N ALA A 268 -1.78 13.28 -4.49
CA ALA A 268 -2.40 14.37 -5.24
C ALA A 268 -1.78 14.55 -6.63
N GLY A 269 -2.61 14.70 -7.65
CA GLY A 269 -2.21 14.88 -9.05
C GLY A 269 -1.60 13.63 -9.70
N LYS A 270 -1.39 12.52 -8.96
CA LYS A 270 -0.76 11.32 -9.49
C LYS A 270 -1.67 10.10 -9.43
N CYS A 271 -2.07 9.67 -8.22
CA CYS A 271 -2.76 8.39 -8.09
C CYS A 271 -3.71 8.35 -6.89
N LEU A 272 -4.87 7.74 -7.10
CA LEU A 272 -5.79 7.31 -6.04
C LEU A 272 -5.70 5.78 -5.88
N TYR A 273 -5.37 5.32 -4.67
CA TYR A 273 -5.18 3.90 -4.35
C TYR A 273 -6.41 3.36 -3.62
N GLU A 274 -7.10 2.34 -4.19
CA GLU A 274 -8.26 1.67 -3.58
C GLU A 274 -7.80 0.69 -2.48
N TRP A 275 -7.70 1.18 -1.24
CA TRP A 275 -7.17 0.35 -0.14
C TRP A 275 -8.17 -0.66 0.38
N PHE A 276 -9.45 -0.27 0.47
CA PHE A 276 -10.54 -1.16 0.88
C PHE A 276 -11.80 -0.87 0.08
N VAL A 277 -12.50 -1.93 -0.32
CA VAL A 277 -13.81 -1.84 -0.96
C VAL A 277 -14.70 -2.97 -0.49
N CYS A 278 -15.97 -2.67 -0.22
CA CYS A 278 -17.00 -3.67 0.01
C CYS A 278 -18.39 -3.14 -0.32
N GLY A 279 -19.32 -4.07 -0.50
CA GLY A 279 -20.74 -3.80 -0.67
C GLY A 279 -21.57 -5.03 -0.36
N ARG A 280 -22.86 -4.81 -0.10
CA ARG A 280 -23.87 -5.83 0.15
C ARG A 280 -24.39 -6.39 -1.18
N ASP A 281 -23.46 -6.89 -2.03
CA ASP A 281 -23.81 -7.42 -3.34
C ASP A 281 -24.69 -8.67 -3.23
N GLY A 282 -25.69 -8.75 -4.09
CA GLY A 282 -26.62 -9.88 -4.17
C GLY A 282 -27.90 -9.70 -3.34
N GLU A 283 -28.03 -8.65 -2.54
CA GLU A 283 -29.27 -8.35 -1.80
C GLU A 283 -30.35 -7.75 -2.71
N TRP A 284 -29.95 -7.11 -3.79
CA TRP A 284 -30.87 -6.54 -4.80
C TRP A 284 -30.54 -7.09 -6.19
N LYS A 285 -31.58 -7.20 -7.04
CA LYS A 285 -31.41 -7.69 -8.43
C LYS A 285 -30.72 -6.67 -9.35
N SER A 286 -30.90 -5.38 -9.07
CA SER A 286 -30.46 -4.28 -9.94
C SER A 286 -29.47 -3.31 -9.29
N ILE A 287 -29.13 -3.50 -8.01
CA ILE A 287 -28.17 -2.70 -7.28
C ILE A 287 -26.89 -3.51 -7.06
N PHE A 288 -25.75 -2.93 -7.43
CA PHE A 288 -24.44 -3.54 -7.38
C PHE A 288 -23.46 -2.66 -6.55
N PRO A 289 -23.57 -2.68 -5.20
CA PRO A 289 -22.87 -1.72 -4.34
C PRO A 289 -21.37 -1.70 -4.49
N SER A 290 -20.69 -2.86 -4.54
CA SER A 290 -19.23 -2.90 -4.75
C SER A 290 -18.83 -2.35 -6.11
N SER A 291 -19.64 -2.56 -7.15
CA SER A 291 -19.38 -2.03 -8.48
C SER A 291 -19.52 -0.53 -8.53
N LEU A 292 -20.55 -0.01 -7.88
CA LEU A 292 -20.79 1.43 -7.82
C LEU A 292 -19.72 2.12 -6.94
N ALA A 293 -19.30 1.48 -5.84
CA ALA A 293 -18.24 2.00 -4.97
C ALA A 293 -16.88 2.13 -5.69
N THR A 294 -16.43 1.07 -6.39
CA THR A 294 -15.18 1.13 -7.17
C THR A 294 -15.28 2.16 -8.30
N TYR A 295 -16.42 2.22 -9.01
CA TYR A 295 -16.63 3.25 -10.04
C TYR A 295 -16.60 4.66 -9.46
N ALA A 296 -17.19 4.87 -8.30
CA ALA A 296 -17.16 6.17 -7.62
C ALA A 296 -15.73 6.60 -7.27
N GLY A 297 -14.87 5.67 -6.85
CA GLY A 297 -13.44 5.93 -6.65
C GLY A 297 -12.72 6.29 -7.95
N ILE A 298 -12.99 5.58 -9.05
CA ILE A 298 -12.41 5.87 -10.37
C ILE A 298 -12.86 7.25 -10.86
N ARG A 299 -14.17 7.56 -10.74
CA ARG A 299 -14.74 8.86 -11.10
C ARG A 299 -14.09 9.98 -10.27
N TYR A 300 -14.01 9.80 -8.95
CA TYR A 300 -13.36 10.76 -8.07
C TYR A 300 -11.92 11.05 -8.50
N ALA A 301 -11.14 10.02 -8.83
CA ALA A 301 -9.77 10.18 -9.29
C ALA A 301 -9.69 11.06 -10.56
N ALA A 302 -10.56 10.81 -11.55
CA ALA A 302 -10.60 11.57 -12.79
C ALA A 302 -11.04 13.04 -12.57
N GLU A 303 -12.07 13.26 -11.74
CA GLU A 303 -12.61 14.59 -11.45
C GLU A 303 -11.69 15.45 -10.58
N HIS A 304 -10.77 14.83 -9.79
CA HIS A 304 -9.84 15.51 -8.88
C HIS A 304 -8.38 15.51 -9.39
N GLY A 305 -8.16 15.23 -10.68
CA GLY A 305 -6.86 15.37 -11.32
C GLY A 305 -5.84 14.28 -11.03
N CYS A 306 -6.24 13.15 -10.44
CA CYS A 306 -5.39 11.97 -10.42
C CYS A 306 -5.37 11.33 -11.81
N THR A 307 -4.19 11.06 -12.33
CA THR A 307 -4.04 10.45 -13.67
C THR A 307 -4.20 8.93 -13.65
N ARG A 308 -4.18 8.31 -12.45
CA ARG A 308 -4.30 6.87 -12.27
C ARG A 308 -5.14 6.52 -11.05
N PHE A 309 -5.99 5.50 -11.20
CA PHE A 309 -6.62 4.79 -10.10
C PHE A 309 -5.99 3.40 -9.99
N ASP A 310 -5.37 3.10 -8.85
CA ASP A 310 -4.71 1.83 -8.58
C ASP A 310 -5.64 0.94 -7.75
N MET A 311 -6.04 -0.20 -8.30
CA MET A 311 -6.98 -1.12 -7.65
C MET A 311 -6.33 -2.04 -6.61
N MET A 312 -5.03 -1.88 -6.32
CA MET A 312 -4.28 -2.54 -5.24
C MET A 312 -4.41 -4.07 -5.17
N GLY A 313 -3.80 -4.72 -6.13
CA GLY A 313 -3.60 -6.18 -6.09
C GLY A 313 -4.78 -7.00 -6.62
N ALA A 314 -4.44 -7.98 -7.47
CA ALA A 314 -5.37 -8.87 -8.16
C ALA A 314 -4.94 -10.35 -8.07
N GLY A 315 -4.22 -10.71 -7.00
CA GLY A 315 -3.78 -12.07 -6.74
C GLY A 315 -2.57 -12.49 -7.57
N LYS A 316 -2.23 -13.77 -7.51
CA LYS A 316 -1.14 -14.36 -8.28
C LYS A 316 -1.64 -14.76 -9.67
N PRO A 317 -0.78 -14.72 -10.71
CA PRO A 317 -1.19 -15.03 -12.07
C PRO A 317 -1.69 -16.47 -12.25
N ASP A 318 -1.12 -17.42 -11.53
CA ASP A 318 -1.37 -18.85 -11.58
C ASP A 318 -2.54 -19.35 -10.72
N GLU A 319 -3.20 -18.47 -9.97
CA GLU A 319 -4.33 -18.81 -9.10
C GLU A 319 -5.62 -18.19 -9.64
N ALA A 320 -6.71 -18.99 -9.70
CA ALA A 320 -8.05 -18.45 -9.98
C ALA A 320 -8.48 -17.51 -8.85
N TYR A 321 -8.88 -16.30 -9.22
CA TYR A 321 -9.19 -15.25 -8.24
C TYR A 321 -10.32 -14.34 -8.71
N GLY A 322 -11.55 -14.56 -8.20
CA GLY A 322 -12.74 -13.84 -8.64
C GLY A 322 -12.66 -12.30 -8.51
N VAL A 323 -11.83 -11.79 -7.59
CA VAL A 323 -11.57 -10.35 -7.49
C VAL A 323 -10.82 -9.82 -8.72
N ARG A 324 -9.98 -10.64 -9.36
CA ARG A 324 -9.32 -10.28 -10.62
C ARG A 324 -10.35 -10.06 -11.73
N ASP A 325 -11.29 -10.98 -11.89
CA ASP A 325 -12.36 -10.88 -12.90
C ASP A 325 -13.28 -9.68 -12.63
N PHE A 326 -13.53 -9.38 -11.35
CA PHE A 326 -14.25 -8.18 -10.94
C PHE A 326 -13.52 -6.91 -11.38
N LYS A 327 -12.21 -6.81 -11.10
CA LYS A 327 -11.37 -5.63 -11.40
C LYS A 327 -11.18 -5.44 -12.90
N ALA A 328 -10.97 -6.51 -13.66
CA ALA A 328 -10.78 -6.46 -15.12
C ALA A 328 -11.92 -5.74 -15.86
N ARG A 329 -13.14 -5.76 -15.30
CA ARG A 329 -14.34 -5.16 -15.93
C ARG A 329 -14.39 -3.64 -15.84
N PHE A 330 -13.46 -2.99 -15.12
CA PHE A 330 -13.38 -1.54 -15.03
C PHE A 330 -12.48 -0.90 -16.09
N GLY A 331 -11.96 -1.70 -17.05
CA GLY A 331 -11.19 -1.19 -18.18
C GLY A 331 -9.77 -0.77 -17.87
N GLY A 332 -9.27 -1.15 -16.69
CA GLY A 332 -7.88 -0.93 -16.33
C GLY A 332 -6.92 -1.90 -17.03
N GLU A 333 -5.67 -1.49 -17.17
CA GLU A 333 -4.57 -2.33 -17.62
C GLU A 333 -4.18 -3.31 -16.51
N GLN A 334 -4.09 -4.60 -16.84
CA GLN A 334 -3.53 -5.60 -15.93
C GLN A 334 -2.02 -5.55 -15.99
N VAL A 335 -1.39 -5.29 -14.84
CA VAL A 335 0.07 -5.23 -14.70
C VAL A 335 0.59 -6.30 -13.74
N GLU A 336 1.83 -6.75 -13.94
CA GLU A 336 2.53 -7.63 -13.02
C GLU A 336 3.79 -6.93 -12.46
N HIS A 337 3.60 -6.19 -11.37
CA HIS A 337 4.70 -5.53 -10.67
C HIS A 337 5.27 -6.38 -9.53
N GLY A 338 4.57 -7.44 -9.17
CA GLY A 338 5.02 -8.44 -8.21
C GLY A 338 5.22 -7.92 -6.79
N ARG A 339 5.94 -8.72 -6.04
CA ARG A 339 6.38 -8.45 -4.67
C ARG A 339 7.80 -8.95 -4.49
N PHE A 340 8.53 -8.36 -3.55
CA PHE A 340 9.81 -8.91 -3.11
C PHE A 340 9.67 -9.36 -1.66
N LEU A 341 10.12 -10.59 -1.39
CA LEU A 341 10.01 -11.23 -0.08
C LEU A 341 11.39 -11.62 0.46
N CYS A 342 11.77 -11.07 1.60
CA CYS A 342 12.94 -11.49 2.36
C CYS A 342 12.50 -12.24 3.62
N VAL A 343 12.71 -13.56 3.64
CA VAL A 343 12.39 -14.42 4.78
C VAL A 343 13.55 -14.40 5.77
N ARG A 344 13.34 -13.87 6.97
CA ARG A 344 14.35 -13.76 8.03
C ARG A 344 14.35 -14.94 9.00
N LYS A 345 13.19 -15.57 9.19
CA LYS A 345 13.00 -16.73 10.10
C LYS A 345 12.28 -17.85 9.34
N PRO A 346 13.02 -18.69 8.57
CA PRO A 346 12.42 -19.67 7.65
C PRO A 346 11.44 -20.65 8.31
N LEU A 347 11.78 -21.18 9.48
CA LEU A 347 10.94 -22.12 10.20
C LEU A 347 9.59 -21.50 10.61
N LEU A 348 9.62 -20.29 11.19
CA LEU A 348 8.40 -19.58 11.60
C LEU A 348 7.57 -19.16 10.40
N TYR A 349 8.21 -18.75 9.30
CA TYR A 349 7.53 -18.44 8.04
C TYR A 349 6.78 -19.66 7.48
N TRP A 350 7.42 -20.84 7.48
CA TRP A 350 6.81 -22.07 7.01
C TRP A 350 5.61 -22.49 7.89
N ILE A 351 5.75 -22.46 9.23
CA ILE A 351 4.67 -22.74 10.18
C ILE A 351 3.49 -21.77 9.94
N GLY A 352 3.76 -20.47 9.84
CA GLY A 352 2.71 -19.47 9.61
C GLY A 352 1.98 -19.67 8.27
N LYS A 353 2.72 -19.97 7.20
CA LYS A 353 2.15 -20.22 5.86
C LYS A 353 1.25 -21.48 5.86
N THR A 354 1.66 -22.53 6.55
CA THR A 354 0.89 -23.79 6.68
C THR A 354 -0.37 -23.58 7.51
N GLY A 355 -0.24 -22.89 8.65
CA GLY A 355 -1.38 -22.56 9.51
C GLY A 355 -2.46 -21.74 8.80
N VAL A 356 -2.07 -20.70 8.04
CA VAL A 356 -3.02 -19.91 7.24
C VAL A 356 -3.71 -20.75 6.17
N LYS A 357 -3.00 -21.67 5.50
CA LYS A 357 -3.62 -22.59 4.53
C LYS A 357 -4.67 -23.50 5.16
N MET A 358 -4.42 -24.00 6.36
CA MET A 358 -5.37 -24.86 7.10
C MET A 358 -6.63 -24.07 7.53
N LEU A 359 -6.47 -22.84 8.00
CA LEU A 359 -7.58 -21.98 8.41
C LEU A 359 -8.48 -21.56 7.23
N LYS A 360 -7.91 -21.40 6.03
CA LYS A 360 -8.69 -21.04 4.81
C LYS A 360 -9.45 -22.23 4.20
N LYS A 361 -9.08 -23.47 4.53
CA LYS A 361 -9.77 -24.67 4.07
C LYS A 361 -10.98 -25.07 4.93
N ARG A 362 -11.11 -24.49 6.11
CA ARG A 362 -12.28 -24.57 6.99
C ARG A 362 -13.23 -23.38 6.76
#